data_1d5075dc23bb6ef96127ff148007aec4
#
_entry.id   1d5075dc23bb6ef96127ff148007aec4
#
_cell.length_a   1.000
_cell.length_b   1.000
_cell.length_c   1.000
_cell.angle_alpha   90.00
_cell.angle_beta   90.00
_cell.angle_gamma   90.00
#
_symmetry.space_group_name_H-M   'P 1'
#
loop_
_entity.id
_entity.type
_entity.pdbx_description
1 polymer ?
#
loop_
_entity_poly.entity_id
_entity_poly.type
_entity_poly.pdbx_seq_one_letter_code
_entity_poly.pdbx_strand_id
1 'polypeptide(L)'
;MSKIEEKCKEKGVRLTDQRKVIARVMSDSKERYGSKDHPDVDELHKRVSLIDEKISIATVYRTVKLFEEAGILEKHDFKGGKARYEQAPEEHHDHLIDINSGEIIEFVNNEIEELQKKVASKLGYKLVDHKLELYGTKTKKN
;
A
#
# COMPACT_ATOMS: atom_id res chain seq x y z
N MET A 1 20.94 -3.16 0.59
CA MET A 1 19.83 -3.18 -0.39
C MET A 1 18.50 -3.07 0.36
N SER A 2 17.59 -2.23 -0.09
CA SER A 2 16.28 -2.10 0.54
C SER A 2 15.41 -3.32 0.27
N LYS A 3 14.33 -3.48 1.09
CA LYS A 3 13.39 -4.60 0.89
C LYS A 3 12.74 -4.59 -0.49
N ILE A 4 12.39 -3.40 -0.98
CA ILE A 4 11.77 -3.27 -2.31
C ILE A 4 12.78 -3.62 -3.40
N GLU A 5 14.04 -3.20 -3.26
CA GLU A 5 15.09 -3.57 -4.22
C GLU A 5 15.27 -5.09 -4.29
N GLU A 6 15.26 -5.76 -3.14
CA GLU A 6 15.34 -7.22 -3.08
C GLU A 6 14.16 -7.89 -3.79
N LYS A 7 12.95 -7.39 -3.55
CA LYS A 7 11.75 -7.91 -4.21
C LYS A 7 11.77 -7.68 -5.71
N CYS A 8 12.27 -6.53 -6.15
CA CYS A 8 12.45 -6.25 -7.58
C CYS A 8 13.37 -7.28 -8.23
N LYS A 9 14.47 -7.60 -7.57
CA LYS A 9 15.41 -8.61 -8.05
C LYS A 9 14.75 -9.98 -8.17
N GLU A 10 14.00 -10.39 -7.14
CA GLU A 10 13.28 -11.67 -7.14
C GLU A 10 12.26 -11.77 -8.25
N LYS A 11 11.57 -10.67 -8.55
CA LYS A 11 10.50 -10.63 -9.54
C LYS A 11 10.94 -10.20 -10.93
N GLY A 12 12.24 -9.99 -11.13
CA GLY A 12 12.80 -9.63 -12.42
C GLY A 12 12.46 -8.21 -12.86
N VAL A 13 12.18 -7.32 -11.93
CA VAL A 13 11.92 -5.90 -12.23
C VAL A 13 13.25 -5.16 -12.31
N ARG A 14 13.50 -4.54 -13.45
CA ARG A 14 14.74 -3.79 -13.67
C ARG A 14 14.77 -2.52 -12.82
N LEU A 15 15.87 -2.30 -12.09
CA LEU A 15 16.09 -1.10 -11.30
C LEU A 15 17.07 -0.17 -11.99
N THR A 16 16.56 0.99 -12.39
CA THR A 16 17.37 2.13 -12.81
C THR A 16 17.79 2.92 -11.55
N ASP A 17 18.71 3.87 -11.68
CA ASP A 17 19.13 4.69 -10.54
C ASP A 17 17.95 5.44 -9.92
N GLN A 18 17.05 6.01 -10.75
CA GLN A 18 15.87 6.70 -10.25
C GLN A 18 14.89 5.76 -9.55
N ARG A 19 14.67 4.57 -10.09
CA ARG A 19 13.81 3.57 -9.45
C ARG A 19 14.37 3.12 -8.10
N LYS A 20 15.68 3.04 -7.98
CA LYS A 20 16.33 2.70 -6.70
C LYS A 20 16.03 3.75 -5.62
N VAL A 21 16.08 5.02 -5.97
CA VAL A 21 15.74 6.10 -5.03
C VAL A 21 14.28 5.96 -4.57
N ILE A 22 13.37 5.74 -5.51
CA ILE A 22 11.94 5.56 -5.20
C ILE A 22 11.73 4.32 -4.32
N ALA A 23 12.39 3.22 -4.64
CA ALA A 23 12.32 1.99 -3.86
C ALA A 23 12.78 2.19 -2.41
N ARG A 24 13.86 2.92 -2.22
CA ARG A 24 14.39 3.23 -0.88
C ARG A 24 13.45 4.10 -0.08
N VAL A 25 12.89 5.13 -0.70
CA VAL A 25 11.91 6.01 -0.04
C VAL A 25 10.70 5.21 0.43
N MET A 26 10.17 4.33 -0.42
CA MET A 26 9.05 3.47 -0.04
C MET A 26 9.42 2.46 1.04
N SER A 27 10.61 1.89 0.98
CA SER A 27 11.06 0.92 1.98
C SER A 27 11.21 1.55 3.37
N ASP A 28 11.60 2.82 3.42
CA ASP A 28 11.80 3.55 4.69
C ASP A 28 10.53 4.19 5.23
N SER A 29 9.45 4.13 4.48
CA SER A 29 8.20 4.85 4.77
C SER A 29 7.71 4.64 6.22
N LYS A 30 7.49 3.40 6.61
CA LYS A 30 6.91 3.10 7.93
C LYS A 30 7.89 3.35 9.07
N GLU A 31 9.16 3.15 8.85
CA GLU A 31 10.21 3.41 9.84
C GLU A 31 10.35 4.90 10.12
N ARG A 32 10.33 5.72 9.08
CA ARG A 32 10.54 7.16 9.14
C ARG A 32 9.30 7.94 9.53
N TYR A 33 8.13 7.53 9.06
CA TYR A 33 6.88 8.28 9.17
C TYR A 33 5.82 7.57 9.99
N GLY A 34 6.12 6.40 10.54
CA GLY A 34 5.22 5.63 11.38
C GLY A 34 4.52 4.49 10.66
N SER A 35 4.00 3.55 11.43
CA SER A 35 3.39 2.32 10.92
C SER A 35 2.13 2.55 10.10
N LYS A 36 1.50 3.73 10.23
CA LYS A 36 0.28 4.10 9.50
C LYS A 36 0.54 4.87 8.22
N ASP A 37 1.81 5.05 7.84
CA ASP A 37 2.17 5.82 6.68
C ASP A 37 1.74 5.12 5.39
N HIS A 38 0.86 5.78 4.64
CA HIS A 38 0.37 5.33 3.33
C HIS A 38 0.44 6.53 2.39
N PRO A 39 1.61 6.83 1.82
CA PRO A 39 1.77 8.03 1.00
C PRO A 39 1.09 7.89 -0.36
N ASP A 40 0.58 9.01 -0.87
CA ASP A 40 0.17 9.12 -2.26
C ASP A 40 1.37 9.50 -3.13
N VAL A 41 1.16 9.61 -4.44
CA VAL A 41 2.24 9.93 -5.38
C VAL A 41 2.81 11.34 -5.12
N ASP A 42 1.97 12.30 -4.76
CA ASP A 42 2.44 13.67 -4.48
C ASP A 42 3.38 13.70 -3.28
N GLU A 43 3.02 12.98 -2.21
CA GLU A 43 3.87 12.88 -1.03
C GLU A 43 5.16 12.11 -1.32
N LEU A 44 5.08 11.05 -2.10
CA LEU A 44 6.27 10.29 -2.51
C LEU A 44 7.21 11.15 -3.35
N HIS A 45 6.66 11.95 -4.26
CA HIS A 45 7.47 12.87 -5.06
C HIS A 45 8.20 13.88 -4.18
N LYS A 46 7.53 14.43 -3.16
CA LYS A 46 8.16 15.32 -2.20
C LYS A 46 9.36 14.66 -1.51
N ARG A 47 9.17 13.44 -1.01
CA ARG A 47 10.21 12.68 -0.31
C ARG A 47 11.38 12.34 -1.22
N VAL A 48 11.07 11.92 -2.44
CA VAL A 48 12.06 11.59 -3.46
C VAL A 48 12.86 12.82 -3.86
N SER A 49 12.20 13.99 -3.99
CA SER A 49 12.83 15.24 -4.37
C SER A 49 13.86 15.73 -3.35
N LEU A 50 13.71 15.35 -2.08
CA LEU A 50 14.70 15.65 -1.05
C LEU A 50 16.03 14.92 -1.28
N ILE A 51 15.99 13.81 -2.01
CA ILE A 51 17.17 13.01 -2.32
C ILE A 51 17.70 13.37 -3.71
N ASP A 52 16.81 13.44 -4.70
CA ASP A 52 17.14 13.75 -6.08
C ASP A 52 16.02 14.57 -6.72
N GLU A 53 16.22 15.88 -6.80
CA GLU A 53 15.23 16.80 -7.35
C GLU A 53 14.98 16.63 -8.85
N LYS A 54 15.85 15.90 -9.55
CA LYS A 54 15.70 15.64 -10.99
C LYS A 54 14.63 14.59 -11.30
N ILE A 55 14.20 13.83 -10.31
CA ILE A 55 13.16 12.82 -10.52
C ILE A 55 11.80 13.50 -10.59
N SER A 56 11.17 13.43 -11.76
CA SER A 56 9.86 14.05 -11.98
C SER A 56 8.73 13.27 -11.31
N ILE A 57 7.60 13.95 -11.08
CA ILE A 57 6.40 13.28 -10.56
C ILE A 57 5.90 12.20 -11.53
N ALA A 58 6.06 12.41 -12.84
CA ALA A 58 5.69 11.41 -13.84
C ALA A 58 6.52 10.13 -13.68
N THR A 59 7.81 10.26 -13.39
CA THR A 59 8.68 9.12 -13.13
C THR A 59 8.28 8.39 -11.85
N VAL A 60 7.94 9.12 -10.79
CA VAL A 60 7.45 8.52 -9.54
C VAL A 60 6.17 7.73 -9.81
N TYR A 61 5.21 8.34 -10.52
CA TYR A 61 3.94 7.69 -10.86
C TYR A 61 4.17 6.39 -11.64
N ARG A 62 4.96 6.42 -12.70
CA ARG A 62 5.24 5.25 -13.53
C ARG A 62 5.95 4.15 -12.74
N THR A 63 6.88 4.52 -11.87
CA THR A 63 7.62 3.56 -11.06
C THR A 63 6.73 2.90 -10.03
N VAL A 64 5.91 3.68 -9.34
CA VAL A 64 4.95 3.15 -8.35
C VAL A 64 3.95 2.20 -9.02
N LYS A 65 3.46 2.56 -10.21
CA LYS A 65 2.57 1.71 -10.98
C LYS A 65 3.24 0.39 -11.38
N LEU A 66 4.49 0.46 -11.80
CA LEU A 66 5.28 -0.74 -12.14
C LEU A 66 5.42 -1.65 -10.92
N PHE A 67 5.74 -1.10 -9.76
CA PHE A 67 5.87 -1.86 -8.53
C PHE A 67 4.53 -2.47 -8.08
N GLU A 68 3.44 -1.75 -8.26
CA GLU A 68 2.10 -2.25 -7.98
C GLU A 68 1.74 -3.44 -8.89
N GLU A 69 1.95 -3.31 -10.18
CA GLU A 69 1.67 -4.37 -11.16
C GLU A 69 2.52 -5.62 -10.89
N ALA A 70 3.72 -5.45 -10.35
CA ALA A 70 4.59 -6.56 -9.98
C ALA A 70 4.23 -7.17 -8.61
N GLY A 71 3.24 -6.62 -7.91
CA GLY A 71 2.86 -7.09 -6.58
C GLY A 71 3.80 -6.68 -5.46
N ILE A 72 4.69 -5.72 -5.72
CA ILE A 72 5.67 -5.22 -4.73
C ILE A 72 5.04 -4.17 -3.83
N LEU A 73 4.20 -3.31 -4.40
CA LEU A 73 3.40 -2.34 -3.67
C LEU A 73 1.93 -2.68 -3.78
N GLU A 74 1.19 -2.30 -2.77
CA GLU A 74 -0.27 -2.40 -2.74
C GLU A 74 -0.86 -1.01 -2.85
N LYS A 75 -1.85 -0.88 -3.73
CA LYS A 75 -2.54 0.39 -3.97
C LYS A 75 -3.89 0.37 -3.25
N HIS A 76 -4.17 1.44 -2.54
CA HIS A 76 -5.45 1.62 -1.86
C HIS A 76 -6.19 2.83 -2.44
N ASP A 77 -7.27 2.57 -3.16
CA ASP A 77 -8.18 3.59 -3.69
C ASP A 77 -9.31 3.78 -2.70
N PHE A 78 -9.16 4.74 -1.79
CA PHE A 78 -10.18 5.02 -0.80
C PHE A 78 -11.16 6.06 -1.32
N LYS A 79 -12.42 5.86 -0.94
CA LYS A 79 -13.51 6.72 -1.34
C LYS A 79 -13.23 8.18 -1.00
N GLY A 80 -13.26 9.05 -2.01
CA GLY A 80 -13.07 10.49 -1.82
C GLY A 80 -11.63 10.98 -1.72
N GLY A 81 -10.64 10.11 -1.95
CA GLY A 81 -9.23 10.48 -1.84
C GLY A 81 -8.37 10.02 -3.01
N LYS A 82 -7.13 10.48 -3.02
CA LYS A 82 -6.12 10.00 -3.97
C LYS A 82 -5.65 8.61 -3.57
N ALA A 83 -5.23 7.80 -4.54
CA ALA A 83 -4.65 6.49 -4.29
C ALA A 83 -3.42 6.60 -3.39
N ARG A 84 -3.32 5.72 -2.42
CA ARG A 84 -2.19 5.63 -1.50
C ARG A 84 -1.50 4.29 -1.66
N TYR A 85 -0.25 4.23 -1.25
CA TYR A 85 0.59 3.07 -1.49
C TYR A 85 1.31 2.61 -0.24
N GLU A 86 1.52 1.31 -0.15
CA GLU A 86 2.36 0.71 0.89
C GLU A 86 3.06 -0.52 0.32
N GLN A 87 4.08 -1.01 1.01
CA GLN A 87 4.69 -2.27 0.65
C GLN A 87 3.64 -3.37 0.79
N ALA A 88 3.56 -4.28 -0.20
CA ALA A 88 2.64 -5.39 -0.12
C ALA A 88 2.99 -6.23 1.11
N PRO A 89 2.05 -6.46 2.03
CA PRO A 89 2.33 -7.23 3.22
C PRO A 89 2.54 -8.70 2.90
N GLU A 90 3.34 -9.38 3.72
CA GLU A 90 3.51 -10.83 3.58
C GLU A 90 2.23 -11.56 3.98
N GLU A 91 1.49 -11.00 4.93
CA GLU A 91 0.21 -11.50 5.36
C GLU A 91 -0.89 -10.53 4.97
N HIS A 92 -2.03 -11.09 4.56
CA HIS A 92 -3.20 -10.27 4.21
C HIS A 92 -3.74 -9.55 5.44
N HIS A 93 -4.06 -8.28 5.28
CA HIS A 93 -4.78 -7.51 6.30
C HIS A 93 -5.82 -6.61 5.65
N ASP A 94 -6.80 -6.23 6.46
CA ASP A 94 -7.90 -5.37 6.04
C ASP A 94 -7.69 -3.95 6.57
N HIS A 95 -8.49 -3.01 6.12
CA HIS A 95 -8.31 -1.59 6.43
C HIS A 95 -9.57 -0.95 6.98
N LEU A 96 -9.41 -0.16 8.03
CA LEU A 96 -10.43 0.75 8.53
C LEU A 96 -9.96 2.18 8.28
N ILE A 97 -10.76 2.96 7.59
CA ILE A 97 -10.42 4.33 7.22
C ILE A 97 -11.25 5.30 8.06
N ASP A 98 -10.56 6.19 8.79
CA ASP A 98 -11.21 7.30 9.49
C ASP A 98 -11.58 8.37 8.45
N ILE A 99 -12.86 8.55 8.20
CA ILE A 99 -13.34 9.46 7.16
C ILE A 99 -13.10 10.94 7.50
N ASN A 100 -12.83 11.26 8.75
CA ASN A 100 -12.56 12.64 9.17
C ASN A 100 -11.09 13.01 9.06
N SER A 101 -10.20 12.13 9.49
CA SER A 101 -8.76 12.40 9.50
C SER A 101 -8.02 11.79 8.29
N GLY A 102 -8.61 10.80 7.65
CA GLY A 102 -7.93 10.01 6.60
C GLY A 102 -6.97 8.98 7.14
N GLU A 103 -6.90 8.79 8.45
CA GLU A 103 -6.06 7.78 9.07
C GLU A 103 -6.49 6.39 8.64
N ILE A 104 -5.51 5.53 8.37
CA ILE A 104 -5.75 4.15 7.96
C ILE A 104 -5.27 3.21 9.07
N ILE A 105 -6.16 2.35 9.54
CA ILE A 105 -5.87 1.34 10.55
C ILE A 105 -5.93 -0.02 9.89
N GLU A 106 -4.85 -0.78 10.03
CA GLU A 106 -4.79 -2.15 9.52
C GLU A 106 -5.26 -3.12 10.60
N PHE A 107 -6.01 -4.12 10.21
CA PHE A 107 -6.46 -5.15 11.15
C PHE A 107 -6.59 -6.51 10.46
N VAL A 108 -6.56 -7.56 11.26
CA VAL A 108 -6.85 -8.93 10.82
C VAL A 108 -7.93 -9.49 11.75
N ASN A 109 -8.97 -10.07 11.16
CA ASN A 109 -10.04 -10.69 11.94
C ASN A 109 -10.38 -12.05 11.35
N ASN A 110 -10.05 -13.10 12.07
CA ASN A 110 -10.22 -14.46 11.60
C ASN A 110 -11.69 -14.85 11.40
N GLU A 111 -12.59 -14.29 12.21
CA GLU A 111 -14.04 -14.56 12.08
C GLU A 111 -14.58 -14.02 10.75
N ILE A 112 -14.15 -12.81 10.36
CA ILE A 112 -14.54 -12.22 9.07
C ILE A 112 -14.01 -13.08 7.93
N GLU A 113 -12.75 -13.50 8.00
CA GLU A 113 -12.13 -14.32 6.95
C GLU A 113 -12.84 -15.67 6.78
N GLU A 114 -13.17 -16.33 7.88
CA GLU A 114 -13.90 -17.60 7.84
C GLU A 114 -15.31 -17.42 7.27
N LEU A 115 -15.99 -16.33 7.64
CA LEU A 115 -17.32 -16.03 7.12
C LEU A 115 -17.29 -15.79 5.60
N GLN A 116 -16.30 -15.09 5.10
CA GLN A 116 -16.14 -14.85 3.67
C GLN A 116 -15.95 -16.17 2.89
N LYS A 117 -15.16 -17.09 3.43
CA LYS A 117 -14.97 -18.42 2.83
C LYS A 117 -16.28 -19.19 2.78
N LYS A 118 -17.07 -19.14 3.84
CA LYS A 118 -18.38 -19.80 3.89
C LYS A 118 -19.35 -19.25 2.86
N VAL A 119 -19.38 -17.91 2.73
CA VAL A 119 -20.24 -17.26 1.74
C VAL A 119 -19.84 -17.68 0.32
N ALA A 120 -18.56 -17.64 0.00
CA ALA A 120 -18.07 -18.07 -1.31
C ALA A 120 -18.44 -19.53 -1.59
N SER A 121 -18.25 -20.41 -0.62
CA SER A 121 -18.57 -21.84 -0.73
C SER A 121 -20.06 -22.06 -0.98
N LYS A 122 -20.94 -21.37 -0.28
CA LYS A 122 -22.39 -21.45 -0.49
C LYS A 122 -22.81 -21.04 -1.88
N LEU A 123 -22.07 -20.11 -2.49
CA LEU A 123 -22.31 -19.64 -3.85
C LEU A 123 -21.66 -20.55 -4.91
N GLY A 124 -20.96 -21.59 -4.50
CA GLY A 124 -20.31 -22.53 -5.40
C GLY A 124 -18.91 -22.13 -5.84
N TYR A 125 -18.23 -21.27 -5.06
CA TYR A 125 -16.91 -20.77 -5.40
C TYR A 125 -15.88 -21.07 -4.31
N LYS A 126 -14.62 -21.20 -4.72
CA LYS A 126 -13.49 -21.23 -3.82
C LYS A 126 -12.94 -19.81 -3.73
N LEU A 127 -12.86 -19.26 -2.52
CA LEU A 127 -12.33 -17.92 -2.33
C LEU A 127 -10.84 -17.89 -2.63
N VAL A 128 -10.42 -17.02 -3.55
CA VAL A 128 -9.02 -16.85 -3.95
C VAL A 128 -8.42 -15.63 -3.26
N ASP A 129 -9.17 -14.55 -3.20
CA ASP A 129 -8.71 -13.29 -2.61
C ASP A 129 -9.91 -12.43 -2.25
N HIS A 130 -9.70 -11.43 -1.40
CA HIS A 130 -10.72 -10.45 -1.06
C HIS A 130 -10.08 -9.12 -0.69
N LYS A 131 -10.88 -8.08 -0.74
CA LYS A 131 -10.51 -6.75 -0.29
C LYS A 131 -11.64 -6.24 0.62
N LEU A 132 -11.29 -5.83 1.83
CA LEU A 132 -12.26 -5.30 2.80
C LEU A 132 -11.79 -3.93 3.28
N GLU A 133 -12.63 -2.94 3.10
CA GLU A 133 -12.40 -1.58 3.57
C GLU A 133 -13.60 -1.16 4.40
N LEU A 134 -13.35 -0.77 5.66
CA LEU A 134 -14.37 -0.21 6.53
C LEU A 134 -14.16 1.28 6.64
N TYR A 135 -15.23 2.04 6.64
CA TYR A 135 -15.21 3.50 6.76
C TYR A 135 -15.93 3.89 8.03
N GLY A 136 -15.26 4.63 8.89
CA GLY A 136 -15.82 4.93 10.19
C GLY A 136 -15.42 6.29 10.74
N THR A 137 -16.02 6.64 11.86
CA THR A 137 -15.69 7.83 12.65
C THR A 137 -15.38 7.41 14.07
N LYS A 138 -14.47 8.13 14.72
CA LYS A 138 -14.16 7.83 16.11
C LYS A 138 -15.39 7.96 16.99
N THR A 139 -15.55 7.03 17.93
CA THR A 139 -16.63 7.10 18.90
C THR A 139 -16.33 8.18 19.94
N LYS A 140 -17.37 8.67 20.60
CA LYS A 140 -17.24 9.74 21.60
C LYS A 140 -16.36 9.37 22.80
N LYS A 141 -16.10 8.11 23.03
CA LYS A 141 -15.31 7.64 24.18
C LYS A 141 -13.81 7.56 23.89
N ASN A 142 -13.39 7.94 22.73
CA ASN A 142 -11.98 7.88 22.35
C ASN A 142 -11.28 9.22 22.40
#